data_47f078791d4b303db21d4e1568c9c78b
#
_entry.id   47f078791d4b303db21d4e1568c9c78b
#
_cell.length_a   1.000
_cell.length_b   1.000
_cell.length_c   1.000
_cell.angle_alpha   90.00
_cell.angle_beta   90.00
_cell.angle_gamma   90.00
#
_symmetry.space_group_name_H-M   'P 1'
#
loop_
_entity.id
_entity.type
_entity.pdbx_description
1 polymer ?
#
loop_
_entity_poly.entity_id
_entity_poly.type
_entity_poly.pdbx_seq_one_letter_code
_entity_poly.pdbx_strand_id
1 'polypeptide(L)'
;WIQQHTPDDISGGYSESLSDMIVDSRETLLRVLHYPHLTGHEPTGALRAAAHEDINLITILPSSNQSGLQVKGSDGRWIDVPEGDDKLVVNIGDMLQEVSGGYYPSTTHRVINPTFAANKPRMSLPLFLHPRPDVRLSERYTAASYLEERLRELGVK
;
A
#
# COMPACT_ATOMS: atom_id res chain seq x y z
N TRP A 1 -11.20 -11.48 6.45
CA TRP A 1 -10.65 -12.66 5.77
C TRP A 1 -9.20 -12.91 6.22
N ILE A 2 -8.27 -11.94 6.09
CA ILE A 2 -6.85 -12.10 6.49
C ILE A 2 -6.76 -12.66 7.92
N GLN A 3 -7.38 -11.99 8.89
CA GLN A 3 -7.37 -12.44 10.30
C GLN A 3 -7.88 -13.87 10.50
N GLN A 4 -8.93 -14.26 9.75
CA GLN A 4 -9.53 -15.60 9.87
C GLN A 4 -8.69 -16.71 9.23
N HIS A 5 -7.74 -16.34 8.37
CA HIS A 5 -6.89 -17.27 7.61
C HIS A 5 -5.41 -17.15 8.00
N THR A 6 -5.10 -16.32 9.01
CA THR A 6 -3.77 -16.27 9.60
C THR A 6 -3.59 -17.47 10.53
N PRO A 7 -2.53 -18.28 10.39
CA PRO A 7 -2.24 -19.38 11.30
C PRO A 7 -2.14 -18.92 12.76
N ASP A 8 -2.55 -19.78 13.69
CA ASP A 8 -2.59 -19.46 15.12
C ASP A 8 -1.21 -19.14 15.71
N ASP A 9 -0.15 -19.78 15.21
CA ASP A 9 1.22 -19.53 15.62
C ASP A 9 1.72 -18.13 15.19
N ILE A 10 1.15 -17.57 14.13
CA ILE A 10 1.43 -16.19 13.68
C ILE A 10 0.53 -15.20 14.44
N SER A 11 -0.79 -15.42 14.42
CA SER A 11 -1.75 -14.50 15.03
C SER A 11 -1.64 -14.44 16.55
N GLY A 12 -1.16 -15.50 17.20
CA GLY A 12 -0.87 -15.53 18.65
C GLY A 12 0.25 -14.57 19.07
N GLY A 13 1.06 -14.08 18.14
CA GLY A 13 2.07 -13.04 18.37
C GLY A 13 1.54 -11.60 18.30
N TYR A 14 0.30 -11.42 17.83
CA TYR A 14 -0.30 -10.09 17.72
C TYR A 14 -0.67 -9.53 19.09
N SER A 15 -0.49 -8.23 19.29
CA SER A 15 -0.89 -7.55 20.54
C SER A 15 -2.42 -7.54 20.73
N GLU A 16 -3.14 -7.53 19.63
CA GLU A 16 -4.60 -7.56 19.54
C GLU A 16 -5.02 -8.03 18.13
N SER A 17 -6.31 -8.24 17.90
CA SER A 17 -6.76 -8.68 16.58
C SER A 17 -6.52 -7.60 15.51
N LEU A 18 -6.27 -7.99 14.25
CA LEU A 18 -6.04 -7.02 13.15
C LEU A 18 -7.22 -6.04 12.98
N SER A 19 -8.46 -6.51 13.23
CA SER A 19 -9.63 -5.63 13.21
C SER A 19 -9.62 -4.62 14.35
N ASP A 20 -9.22 -5.04 15.56
CA ASP A 20 -9.16 -4.14 16.72
C ASP A 20 -8.06 -3.09 16.55
N MET A 21 -6.95 -3.43 15.92
CA MET A 21 -5.86 -2.49 15.64
C MET A 21 -6.31 -1.23 14.89
N ILE A 22 -7.32 -1.36 14.02
CA ILE A 22 -7.84 -0.25 13.19
C ILE A 22 -9.09 0.42 13.74
N VAL A 23 -9.76 -0.19 14.72
CA VAL A 23 -10.95 0.42 15.36
C VAL A 23 -10.54 1.75 15.98
N ASP A 24 -11.33 2.80 15.71
CA ASP A 24 -11.09 4.16 16.17
C ASP A 24 -9.74 4.77 15.78
N SER A 25 -9.02 4.18 14.82
CA SER A 25 -7.79 4.76 14.31
C SER A 25 -8.08 6.04 13.55
N ARG A 26 -7.46 7.14 13.99
CA ARG A 26 -7.51 8.46 13.32
C ARG A 26 -6.45 8.59 12.22
N GLU A 27 -5.60 7.58 12.07
CA GLU A 27 -4.52 7.53 11.07
C GLU A 27 -4.97 6.90 9.75
N THR A 28 -6.16 6.26 9.72
CA THR A 28 -6.76 5.76 8.49
C THR A 28 -7.04 6.92 7.54
N LEU A 29 -6.52 6.83 6.32
CA LEU A 29 -6.50 7.92 5.35
C LEU A 29 -7.08 7.48 4.00
N LEU A 30 -8.13 8.17 3.54
CA LEU A 30 -8.53 8.15 2.13
C LEU A 30 -7.78 9.25 1.38
N ARG A 31 -6.95 8.86 0.41
CA ARG A 31 -6.23 9.80 -0.44
C ARG A 31 -6.88 9.90 -1.81
N VAL A 32 -7.00 11.11 -2.33
CA VAL A 32 -7.45 11.38 -3.70
C VAL A 32 -6.24 11.79 -4.51
N LEU A 33 -5.86 10.98 -5.49
CA LEU A 33 -4.72 11.22 -6.36
C LEU A 33 -5.20 11.49 -7.79
N HIS A 34 -4.80 12.62 -8.34
CA HIS A 34 -5.05 12.97 -9.73
C HIS A 34 -3.74 12.98 -10.51
N TYR A 35 -3.63 12.09 -11.47
CA TYR A 35 -2.53 12.05 -12.43
C TYR A 35 -2.99 12.72 -13.73
N PRO A 36 -2.46 13.91 -14.08
CA PRO A 36 -2.85 14.62 -15.30
C PRO A 36 -2.37 13.89 -16.56
N HIS A 37 -2.69 14.46 -17.72
CA HIS A 37 -2.03 14.08 -18.97
C HIS A 37 -0.54 14.27 -18.86
N LEU A 38 0.21 13.39 -19.52
CA LEU A 38 1.62 13.62 -19.74
C LEU A 38 1.79 14.62 -20.90
N THR A 39 2.70 15.56 -20.71
CA THR A 39 2.97 16.63 -21.67
C THR A 39 4.06 16.28 -22.67
N GLY A 40 4.83 15.20 -22.38
CA GLY A 40 6.03 14.82 -23.13
C GLY A 40 7.29 15.56 -22.67
N HIS A 41 7.18 16.42 -21.66
CA HIS A 41 8.30 17.18 -21.08
C HIS A 41 8.72 16.65 -19.70
N GLU A 42 8.16 15.52 -19.28
CA GLU A 42 8.51 14.88 -18.01
C GLU A 42 9.99 14.43 -18.03
N PRO A 43 10.68 14.47 -16.89
CA PRO A 43 12.05 13.97 -16.79
C PRO A 43 12.16 12.53 -17.30
N THR A 44 13.27 12.19 -17.93
CA THR A 44 13.53 10.82 -18.41
C THR A 44 13.42 9.83 -17.27
N GLY A 45 12.63 8.79 -17.45
CA GLY A 45 12.39 7.74 -16.45
C GLY A 45 11.38 8.10 -15.35
N ALA A 46 10.79 9.32 -15.38
CA ALA A 46 9.71 9.66 -14.46
C ALA A 46 8.51 8.76 -14.67
N LEU A 47 7.91 8.29 -13.56
CA LEU A 47 6.68 7.49 -13.54
C LEU A 47 5.58 8.26 -12.83
N ARG A 48 4.32 7.91 -13.11
CA ARG A 48 3.16 8.43 -12.35
C ARG A 48 3.29 8.17 -10.85
N ALA A 49 3.74 6.96 -10.47
CA ALA A 49 4.22 6.66 -9.12
C ALA A 49 5.42 5.71 -9.22
N ALA A 50 6.53 6.08 -8.62
CA ALA A 50 7.72 5.23 -8.53
C ALA A 50 7.42 3.97 -7.71
N ALA A 51 8.27 2.95 -7.83
CA ALA A 51 8.14 1.74 -7.04
C ALA A 51 8.26 2.05 -5.55
N HIS A 52 7.29 1.58 -4.76
CA HIS A 52 7.21 1.80 -3.31
C HIS A 52 6.36 0.72 -2.64
N GLU A 53 6.38 0.73 -1.34
CA GLU A 53 5.52 -0.04 -0.45
C GLU A 53 4.71 0.93 0.42
N ASP A 54 3.49 0.53 0.80
CA ASP A 54 2.63 1.37 1.65
C ASP A 54 2.98 1.16 3.12
N ILE A 55 3.10 2.25 3.89
CA ILE A 55 3.43 2.21 5.32
C ILE A 55 2.13 2.12 6.13
N ASN A 56 1.40 1.03 6.00
CA ASN A 56 0.13 0.78 6.70
C ASN A 56 -0.06 -0.73 6.93
N LEU A 57 -1.21 -1.15 7.45
CA LEU A 57 -1.57 -2.56 7.48
C LEU A 57 -2.01 -3.04 6.09
N ILE A 58 -3.00 -2.39 5.51
CA ILE A 58 -3.63 -2.80 4.25
C ILE A 58 -4.08 -1.57 3.50
N THR A 59 -3.89 -1.58 2.18
CA THR A 59 -4.50 -0.60 1.28
C THR A 59 -5.66 -1.25 0.53
N ILE A 60 -6.78 -0.55 0.48
CA ILE A 60 -7.94 -0.91 -0.33
C ILE A 60 -8.07 0.14 -1.43
N LEU A 61 -7.98 -0.30 -2.68
CA LEU A 61 -8.00 0.57 -3.84
C LEU A 61 -9.10 0.14 -4.81
N PRO A 62 -10.13 0.96 -5.04
CA PRO A 62 -11.01 0.76 -6.18
C PRO A 62 -10.20 0.73 -7.47
N SER A 63 -10.40 -0.30 -8.28
CA SER A 63 -9.68 -0.43 -9.54
C SER A 63 -9.96 0.78 -10.44
N SER A 64 -8.95 1.23 -11.14
CA SER A 64 -9.08 2.34 -12.07
C SER A 64 -9.58 1.85 -13.44
N ASN A 65 -10.27 2.73 -14.15
CA ASN A 65 -10.61 2.55 -15.57
C ASN A 65 -9.42 2.88 -16.51
N GLN A 66 -8.23 3.07 -15.94
CA GLN A 66 -6.98 3.32 -16.65
C GLN A 66 -5.92 2.34 -16.18
N SER A 67 -5.24 1.72 -17.14
CA SER A 67 -4.10 0.83 -16.90
C SER A 67 -2.90 1.54 -16.24
N GLY A 68 -1.89 0.76 -15.90
CA GLY A 68 -0.59 1.24 -15.45
C GLY A 68 -0.23 0.89 -14.01
N LEU A 69 -1.15 0.41 -13.18
CA LEU A 69 -0.80 -0.17 -11.88
C LEU A 69 -0.09 -1.50 -12.11
N GLN A 70 1.09 -1.67 -11.54
CA GLN A 70 1.87 -2.89 -11.55
C GLN A 70 2.28 -3.28 -10.15
N VAL A 71 2.27 -4.57 -9.86
CA VAL A 71 2.82 -5.16 -8.63
C VAL A 71 4.04 -5.99 -8.95
N LYS A 72 4.99 -6.05 -8.01
CA LYS A 72 6.18 -6.86 -8.15
C LYS A 72 5.94 -8.24 -7.57
N GLY A 73 6.03 -9.26 -8.39
CA GLY A 73 5.92 -10.66 -7.97
C GLY A 73 7.13 -11.12 -7.14
N SER A 74 7.00 -12.23 -6.45
CA SER A 74 8.08 -12.85 -5.67
C SER A 74 9.30 -13.25 -6.51
N ASP A 75 9.10 -13.45 -7.81
CA ASP A 75 10.16 -13.70 -8.80
C ASP A 75 10.82 -12.41 -9.32
N GLY A 76 10.45 -11.26 -8.78
CA GLY A 76 10.97 -9.93 -9.13
C GLY A 76 10.37 -9.34 -10.40
N ARG A 77 9.49 -10.04 -11.12
CA ARG A 77 8.84 -9.52 -12.32
C ARG A 77 7.69 -8.59 -11.97
N TRP A 78 7.48 -7.59 -12.83
CA TRP A 78 6.33 -6.71 -12.75
C TRP A 78 5.12 -7.35 -13.42
N ILE A 79 4.00 -7.32 -12.74
CA ILE A 79 2.72 -7.90 -13.16
C ILE A 79 1.72 -6.77 -13.27
N ASP A 80 1.06 -6.63 -14.42
CA ASP A 80 0.00 -5.66 -14.59
C ASP A 80 -1.23 -6.04 -13.76
N VAL A 81 -1.76 -5.07 -13.03
CA VAL A 81 -3.05 -5.21 -12.34
C VAL A 81 -4.16 -4.88 -13.33
N PRO A 82 -5.07 -5.81 -13.62
CA PRO A 82 -6.14 -5.57 -14.58
C PRO A 82 -7.05 -4.43 -14.18
N GLU A 83 -7.35 -3.55 -15.13
CA GLU A 83 -8.36 -2.51 -14.99
C GLU A 83 -9.78 -3.09 -14.93
N GLY A 84 -10.74 -2.30 -14.45
CA GLY A 84 -12.17 -2.65 -14.39
C GLY A 84 -12.87 -1.92 -13.25
N ASP A 85 -14.11 -1.48 -13.49
CA ASP A 85 -14.85 -0.61 -12.57
C ASP A 85 -15.49 -1.38 -11.39
N ASP A 86 -15.46 -2.70 -11.41
CA ASP A 86 -16.15 -3.61 -10.48
C ASP A 86 -15.21 -4.33 -9.49
N LYS A 87 -13.94 -3.89 -9.40
CA LYS A 87 -12.91 -4.60 -8.63
C LYS A 87 -12.35 -3.71 -7.52
N LEU A 88 -11.98 -4.36 -6.42
CA LEU A 88 -11.14 -3.80 -5.39
C LEU A 88 -9.77 -4.49 -5.44
N VAL A 89 -8.72 -3.69 -5.50
CA VAL A 89 -7.34 -4.17 -5.31
C VAL A 89 -7.03 -4.03 -3.82
N VAL A 90 -6.52 -5.09 -3.22
CA VAL A 90 -6.08 -5.08 -1.83
C VAL A 90 -4.61 -5.46 -1.79
N ASN A 91 -3.79 -4.63 -1.19
CA ASN A 91 -2.37 -4.94 -1.00
C ASN A 91 -1.95 -4.83 0.47
N ILE A 92 -0.99 -5.67 0.83
CA ILE A 92 -0.33 -5.69 2.13
C ILE A 92 0.62 -4.50 2.22
N GLY A 93 0.63 -3.86 3.38
CA GLY A 93 1.59 -2.82 3.71
C GLY A 93 2.65 -3.26 4.71
N ASP A 94 3.62 -2.39 4.95
CA ASP A 94 4.80 -2.66 5.78
C ASP A 94 4.45 -3.00 7.24
N MET A 95 3.41 -2.37 7.80
CA MET A 95 3.02 -2.66 9.19
C MET A 95 2.37 -4.04 9.34
N LEU A 96 1.68 -4.56 8.32
CA LEU A 96 1.19 -5.93 8.36
C LEU A 96 2.34 -6.93 8.19
N GLN A 97 3.33 -6.62 7.37
CA GLN A 97 4.55 -7.40 7.28
C GLN A 97 5.26 -7.45 8.63
N GLU A 98 5.43 -6.33 9.31
CA GLU A 98 6.09 -6.24 10.62
C GLU A 98 5.34 -7.05 11.67
N VAL A 99 4.04 -6.83 11.85
CA VAL A 99 3.25 -7.50 12.90
C VAL A 99 3.10 -8.99 12.67
N SER A 100 3.14 -9.45 11.41
CA SER A 100 3.10 -10.88 11.07
C SER A 100 4.47 -11.56 11.03
N GLY A 101 5.54 -10.86 11.43
CA GLY A 101 6.89 -11.40 11.35
C GLY A 101 7.32 -11.78 9.93
N GLY A 102 6.79 -11.09 8.92
CA GLY A 102 7.06 -11.34 7.50
C GLY A 102 6.19 -12.42 6.86
N TYR A 103 5.22 -13.00 7.59
CA TYR A 103 4.29 -13.98 7.02
C TYR A 103 3.47 -13.40 5.86
N TYR A 104 3.04 -12.13 6.00
CA TYR A 104 2.42 -11.36 4.94
C TYR A 104 3.43 -10.32 4.42
N PRO A 105 4.13 -10.59 3.33
CA PRO A 105 5.11 -9.64 2.80
C PRO A 105 4.44 -8.40 2.23
N SER A 106 5.01 -7.24 2.48
CA SER A 106 4.60 -5.98 1.87
C SER A 106 4.70 -6.06 0.35
N THR A 107 3.78 -5.40 -0.34
CA THR A 107 3.64 -5.52 -1.79
C THR A 107 4.25 -4.31 -2.49
N THR A 108 5.45 -4.46 -3.04
CA THR A 108 6.05 -3.42 -3.89
C THR A 108 5.19 -3.20 -5.14
N HIS A 109 4.80 -1.96 -5.39
CA HIS A 109 3.97 -1.61 -6.53
C HIS A 109 4.37 -0.26 -7.14
N ARG A 110 3.92 0.01 -8.37
CA ARG A 110 4.18 1.26 -9.08
C ARG A 110 3.05 1.60 -10.04
N VAL A 111 3.01 2.86 -10.51
CA VAL A 111 2.11 3.27 -11.60
C VAL A 111 2.97 3.78 -12.75
N ILE A 112 2.98 3.02 -13.84
CA ILE A 112 3.72 3.38 -15.05
C ILE A 112 2.98 4.44 -15.87
N ASN A 113 3.72 5.12 -16.71
CA ASN A 113 3.16 6.07 -17.65
C ASN A 113 2.39 5.32 -18.76
N PRO A 114 1.22 5.85 -19.21
CA PRO A 114 0.51 5.30 -20.35
C PRO A 114 1.32 5.49 -21.63
N THR A 115 1.01 4.70 -22.67
CA THR A 115 1.46 5.01 -24.02
C THR A 115 0.86 6.33 -24.49
N PHE A 116 1.49 6.98 -25.46
CA PHE A 116 0.99 8.26 -25.98
C PHE A 116 -0.48 8.19 -26.45
N ALA A 117 -0.86 7.10 -27.11
CA ALA A 117 -2.24 6.87 -27.57
C ALA A 117 -3.28 6.72 -26.44
N ALA A 118 -2.83 6.27 -25.26
CA ALA A 118 -3.68 6.06 -24.09
C ALA A 118 -3.47 7.14 -23.00
N ASN A 119 -2.84 8.27 -23.36
CA ASN A 119 -2.51 9.34 -22.43
C ASN A 119 -3.76 10.11 -21.97
N LYS A 120 -4.40 9.60 -20.91
CA LYS A 120 -5.57 10.22 -20.29
C LYS A 120 -5.27 10.52 -18.82
N PRO A 121 -5.97 11.49 -18.20
CA PRO A 121 -5.91 11.67 -16.76
C PRO A 121 -6.37 10.40 -16.03
N ARG A 122 -5.79 10.14 -14.87
CA ARG A 122 -6.14 9.00 -14.04
C ARG A 122 -6.43 9.48 -12.62
N MET A 123 -7.55 9.02 -12.08
CA MET A 123 -7.85 9.17 -10.65
C MET A 123 -7.50 7.88 -9.92
N SER A 124 -7.02 8.02 -8.69
CA SER A 124 -6.78 6.90 -7.78
C SER A 124 -7.23 7.28 -6.37
N LEU A 125 -7.93 6.37 -5.71
CA LEU A 125 -8.61 6.58 -4.43
C LEU A 125 -8.20 5.51 -3.41
N PRO A 126 -6.91 5.39 -3.04
CA PRO A 126 -6.49 4.42 -2.06
C PRO A 126 -6.99 4.80 -0.66
N LEU A 127 -7.56 3.81 0.03
CA LEU A 127 -7.85 3.86 1.46
C LEU A 127 -6.75 3.12 2.20
N PHE A 128 -5.93 3.85 2.93
CA PHE A 128 -4.85 3.33 3.76
C PHE A 128 -5.35 3.04 5.16
N LEU A 129 -5.48 1.76 5.51
CA LEU A 129 -5.88 1.33 6.84
C LEU A 129 -4.66 1.29 7.76
N HIS A 130 -4.54 2.29 8.62
CA HIS A 130 -3.49 2.35 9.63
C HIS A 130 -4.01 1.85 10.98
N PRO A 131 -3.18 1.15 11.75
CA PRO A 131 -3.49 0.85 13.14
C PRO A 131 -3.45 2.13 13.97
N ARG A 132 -4.00 2.06 15.19
CA ARG A 132 -3.81 3.13 16.17
C ARG A 132 -2.32 3.31 16.48
N PRO A 133 -1.86 4.52 16.84
CA PRO A 133 -0.44 4.83 17.08
C PRO A 133 0.22 3.97 18.17
N ASP A 134 -0.55 3.58 19.18
CA ASP A 134 -0.10 2.80 20.34
C ASP A 134 -0.05 1.29 20.11
N VAL A 135 -0.62 0.78 19.00
CA VAL A 135 -0.59 -0.65 18.67
C VAL A 135 0.84 -1.14 18.55
N ARG A 136 1.16 -2.19 19.29
CA ARG A 136 2.47 -2.85 19.22
C ARG A 136 2.53 -3.79 18.03
N LEU A 137 3.38 -3.47 17.06
CA LEU A 137 3.61 -4.28 15.86
C LEU A 137 4.63 -5.40 16.10
N SER A 138 5.64 -5.14 16.94
CA SER A 138 6.71 -6.09 17.28
C SER A 138 7.32 -5.73 18.64
N GLU A 139 8.36 -6.44 19.06
CA GLU A 139 9.14 -6.06 20.25
C GLU A 139 9.82 -4.69 20.08
N ARG A 140 10.16 -4.34 18.84
CA ARG A 140 10.87 -3.10 18.49
C ARG A 140 9.92 -1.91 18.27
N TYR A 141 8.73 -2.14 17.70
CA TYR A 141 7.91 -1.07 17.16
C TYR A 141 6.48 -1.02 17.72
N THR A 142 6.04 0.20 18.00
CA THR A 142 4.63 0.58 17.90
C THR A 142 4.35 1.10 16.49
N ALA A 143 3.06 1.22 16.12
CA ALA A 143 2.68 1.79 14.82
C ALA A 143 3.22 3.21 14.64
N ALA A 144 3.17 4.04 15.69
CA ALA A 144 3.72 5.40 15.66
C ALA A 144 5.23 5.43 15.42
N SER A 145 6.01 4.63 16.16
CA SER A 145 7.47 4.63 16.02
C SER A 145 7.91 4.04 14.67
N TYR A 146 7.19 3.06 14.16
CA TYR A 146 7.42 2.49 12.82
C TYR A 146 7.21 3.54 11.74
N LEU A 147 6.05 4.21 11.77
CA LEU A 147 5.73 5.27 10.80
C LEU A 147 6.78 6.41 10.84
N GLU A 148 7.17 6.83 12.04
CA GLU A 148 8.16 7.90 12.19
C GLU A 148 9.52 7.51 11.59
N GLU A 149 9.99 6.29 11.83
CA GLU A 149 11.24 5.79 11.27
C GLU A 149 11.18 5.76 9.74
N ARG A 150 10.08 5.23 9.15
CA ARG A 150 9.89 5.21 7.70
C ARG A 150 9.83 6.60 7.07
N LEU A 151 9.12 7.53 7.67
CA LEU A 151 9.06 8.92 7.17
C LEU A 151 10.43 9.62 7.22
N ARG A 152 11.24 9.32 8.25
CA ARG A 152 12.62 9.83 8.35
C ARG A 152 13.51 9.26 7.25
N GLU A 153 13.42 7.95 6.98
CA GLU A 153 14.16 7.30 5.88
C GLU A 153 13.79 7.88 4.51
N LEU A 154 12.53 8.24 4.31
CA LEU A 154 12.05 8.90 3.10
C LEU A 154 12.40 10.40 3.02
N GLY A 155 13.02 10.97 4.05
CA GLY A 155 13.38 12.38 4.10
C GLY A 155 12.18 13.34 4.21
N VAL A 156 11.05 12.86 4.73
CA VAL A 156 9.81 13.66 4.91
C VAL A 156 9.75 14.30 6.30
N LYS A 157 10.54 13.82 7.24
CA LYS A 157 10.72 14.36 8.60
C LYS A 157 12.18 14.48 8.95
#